data_36513a01d3ff43072d0cd7ac019d5727
#
_entry.id   36513a01d3ff43072d0cd7ac019d5727
#
_cell.length_a   1.000
_cell.length_b   1.000
_cell.length_c   1.000
_cell.angle_alpha   90.00
_cell.angle_beta   90.00
_cell.angle_gamma   90.00
#
_symmetry.space_group_name_H-M   'P 1'
#
loop_
_entity.id
_entity.type
_entity.pdbx_description
1 polymer ?
#
loop_
_entity_poly.entity_id
_entity_poly.type
_entity_poly.pdbx_seq_one_letter_code
_entity_poly.pdbx_strand_id
1 'polypeptide(L)'
;SDVSRKTYDRKVRNTYCKILHDKKMEDISQMHMQSATAELIESGYTDRSIKEALGIVYECMEIAIVNHVISTNPCIGIKIQNANIRRERRVMKMWEQELFLEEVKNRYYYEAYKILLLTGMRIGEFSGLQWRDVDFENKVININRSMTTAYIDGRKVEELTTPKTANSYRAIPFFGETEECFRNWKKKQDMYKK
;
A
#
# COMPACT_ATOMS: atom_id res chain seq x y z
N SER A 1 -10.31 5.48 6.38
CA SER A 1 -9.92 4.66 7.55
C SER A 1 -8.87 5.38 8.36
N ASP A 2 -8.76 5.09 9.63
CA ASP A 2 -7.74 5.64 10.53
C ASP A 2 -6.32 5.34 10.06
N VAL A 3 -6.10 4.18 9.47
CA VAL A 3 -4.83 3.77 8.86
C VAL A 3 -4.42 4.74 7.74
N SER A 4 -5.36 5.14 6.88
CA SER A 4 -5.08 6.10 5.80
C SER A 4 -4.68 7.47 6.38
N ARG A 5 -5.44 7.98 7.36
CA ARG A 5 -5.16 9.27 8.02
C ARG A 5 -3.78 9.31 8.65
N LYS A 6 -3.43 8.28 9.43
CA LYS A 6 -2.11 8.18 10.09
C LYS A 6 -0.96 7.99 9.08
N THR A 7 -1.22 7.33 7.96
CA THR A 7 -0.24 7.21 6.87
C THR A 7 0.03 8.56 6.21
N TYR A 8 -1.00 9.37 5.98
CA TYR A 8 -0.85 10.72 5.42
C TYR A 8 -0.14 11.65 6.40
N ASP A 9 -0.54 11.65 7.68
CA ASP A 9 0.11 12.44 8.73
C ASP A 9 1.61 12.12 8.81
N ARG A 10 1.99 10.83 8.84
CA ARG A 10 3.39 10.42 8.84
C ARG A 10 4.15 10.87 7.59
N LYS A 11 3.52 10.81 6.40
CA LYS A 11 4.16 11.27 5.16
C LYS A 11 4.52 12.75 5.25
N VAL A 12 3.59 13.59 5.65
CA VAL A 12 3.81 15.04 5.72
C VAL A 12 4.80 15.39 6.83
N ARG A 13 4.67 14.78 8.01
CA ARG A 13 5.60 14.99 9.13
C ARG A 13 7.05 14.66 8.79
N ASN A 14 7.26 13.55 8.05
CA ASN A 14 8.60 13.09 7.69
C ASN A 14 9.17 13.79 6.44
N THR A 15 8.41 14.67 5.79
CA THR A 15 8.81 15.40 4.60
C THR A 15 8.77 16.93 4.87
N TYR A 16 7.81 17.62 4.31
CA TYR A 16 7.72 19.09 4.38
C TYR A 16 7.66 19.65 5.81
N CYS A 17 6.91 19.03 6.71
CA CYS A 17 6.86 19.50 8.10
C CYS A 17 8.21 19.37 8.82
N LYS A 18 9.02 18.35 8.48
CA LYS A 18 10.34 18.19 9.06
C LYS A 18 11.31 19.27 8.60
N ILE A 19 11.23 19.69 7.33
CA ILE A 19 12.12 20.69 6.74
C ILE A 19 11.69 22.11 7.13
N LEU A 20 10.38 22.36 7.22
CA LEU A 20 9.80 23.67 7.45
C LEU A 20 9.33 23.90 8.90
N HIS A 21 9.79 23.07 9.85
CA HIS A 21 9.30 23.02 11.22
C HIS A 21 9.50 24.32 12.02
N ASP A 22 10.47 25.12 11.61
CA ASP A 22 10.84 26.40 12.25
C ASP A 22 10.06 27.59 11.70
N LYS A 23 9.25 27.40 10.65
CA LYS A 23 8.53 28.47 9.96
C LYS A 23 7.06 28.49 10.33
N LYS A 24 6.53 29.69 10.54
CA LYS A 24 5.10 29.87 10.61
C LYS A 24 4.49 29.74 9.22
N MET A 25 3.23 29.32 9.16
CA MET A 25 2.54 29.09 7.88
C MET A 25 2.47 30.37 7.02
N GLU A 26 2.29 31.53 7.66
CA GLU A 26 2.25 32.84 7.02
C GLU A 26 3.59 33.27 6.38
N ASP A 27 4.72 32.72 6.87
CA ASP A 27 6.07 33.02 6.39
C ASP A 27 6.54 32.01 5.29
N ILE A 28 5.77 30.98 5.02
CA ILE A 28 6.15 29.99 4.00
C ILE A 28 5.88 30.54 2.60
N SER A 29 6.96 30.81 1.87
CA SER A 29 6.91 31.26 0.48
C SER A 29 7.03 30.08 -0.51
N GLN A 30 6.70 30.34 -1.77
CA GLN A 30 6.94 29.38 -2.87
C GLN A 30 8.42 28.97 -2.95
N MET A 31 9.37 29.90 -2.67
CA MET A 31 10.79 29.58 -2.64
C MET A 31 11.14 28.58 -1.54
N HIS A 32 10.54 28.73 -0.35
CA HIS A 32 10.72 27.75 0.73
C HIS A 32 10.18 26.36 0.34
N MET A 33 9.04 26.30 -0.31
CA MET A 33 8.46 25.05 -0.80
C MET A 33 9.33 24.40 -1.89
N GLN A 34 9.87 25.19 -2.83
CA GLN A 34 10.76 24.70 -3.88
C GLN A 34 12.08 24.18 -3.30
N SER A 35 12.66 24.90 -2.32
CA SER A 35 13.88 24.49 -1.62
C SER A 35 13.68 23.20 -0.84
N ALA A 36 12.58 23.09 -0.09
CA ALA A 36 12.23 21.87 0.63
C ALA A 36 12.01 20.68 -0.33
N THR A 37 11.43 20.93 -1.51
CA THR A 37 11.28 19.90 -2.56
C THR A 37 12.64 19.44 -3.08
N ALA A 38 13.59 20.34 -3.29
CA ALA A 38 14.94 20.01 -3.72
C ALA A 38 15.67 19.15 -2.66
N GLU A 39 15.57 19.50 -1.39
CA GLU A 39 16.14 18.74 -0.28
C GLU A 39 15.54 17.32 -0.19
N LEU A 40 14.24 17.16 -0.43
CA LEU A 40 13.62 15.83 -0.48
C LEU A 40 14.15 14.99 -1.64
N ILE A 41 14.39 15.61 -2.80
CA ILE A 41 15.01 14.95 -3.98
C ILE A 41 16.43 14.47 -3.62
N GLU A 42 17.24 15.34 -3.05
CA GLU A 42 18.62 15.02 -2.63
C GLU A 42 18.65 13.93 -1.55
N SER A 43 17.65 13.92 -0.65
CA SER A 43 17.46 12.86 0.35
C SER A 43 16.97 11.52 -0.23
N GLY A 44 16.81 11.41 -1.55
CA GLY A 44 16.46 10.17 -2.25
C GLY A 44 14.97 9.81 -2.25
N TYR A 45 14.08 10.75 -1.91
CA TYR A 45 12.65 10.51 -2.06
C TYR A 45 12.26 10.42 -3.53
N THR A 46 11.33 9.52 -3.84
CA THR A 46 10.82 9.36 -5.22
C THR A 46 9.86 10.51 -5.58
N ASP A 47 9.79 10.88 -6.87
CA ASP A 47 8.83 11.87 -7.37
C ASP A 47 7.41 11.59 -6.91
N ARG A 48 7.02 10.33 -6.91
CA ARG A 48 5.69 9.92 -6.45
C ARG A 48 5.47 10.26 -4.98
N SER A 49 6.44 9.95 -4.12
CA SER A 49 6.34 10.22 -2.68
C SER A 49 6.28 11.72 -2.40
N ILE A 50 7.08 12.50 -3.14
CA ILE A 50 7.10 13.96 -3.03
C ILE A 50 5.78 14.55 -3.51
N LYS A 51 5.26 14.12 -4.66
CA LYS A 51 3.96 14.56 -5.20
C LYS A 51 2.80 14.26 -4.25
N GLU A 52 2.79 13.06 -3.66
CA GLU A 52 1.76 12.68 -2.69
C GLU A 52 1.83 13.54 -1.41
N ALA A 53 3.04 13.84 -0.90
CA ALA A 53 3.21 14.71 0.25
C ALA A 53 2.86 16.18 -0.08
N LEU A 54 3.33 16.68 -1.23
CA LEU A 54 3.03 18.02 -1.71
C LEU A 54 1.52 18.24 -1.88
N GLY A 55 0.81 17.24 -2.41
CA GLY A 55 -0.64 17.30 -2.57
C GLY A 55 -1.38 17.50 -1.23
N ILE A 56 -0.92 16.83 -0.17
CA ILE A 56 -1.51 17.01 1.16
C ILE A 56 -1.21 18.41 1.71
N VAL A 57 0.03 18.88 1.54
CA VAL A 57 0.42 20.24 1.97
C VAL A 57 -0.37 21.28 1.18
N TYR A 58 -0.54 21.09 -0.12
CA TYR A 58 -1.36 21.94 -0.98
C TYR A 58 -2.77 22.12 -0.41
N GLU A 59 -3.47 21.03 -0.10
CA GLU A 59 -4.80 21.07 0.50
C GLU A 59 -4.82 21.78 1.86
N CYS A 60 -3.80 21.60 2.69
CA CYS A 60 -3.67 22.33 3.95
C CYS A 60 -3.53 23.83 3.72
N MET A 61 -2.75 24.27 2.72
CA MET A 61 -2.58 25.69 2.37
C MET A 61 -3.87 26.30 1.79
N GLU A 62 -4.65 25.53 0.99
CA GLU A 62 -5.99 25.97 0.54
C GLU A 62 -6.92 26.24 1.74
N ILE A 63 -6.92 25.34 2.72
CA ILE A 63 -7.69 25.55 3.96
C ILE A 63 -7.23 26.81 4.70
N ALA A 64 -5.93 27.07 4.73
CA ALA A 64 -5.36 28.27 5.35
C ALA A 64 -5.79 29.56 4.64
N ILE A 65 -5.93 29.55 3.30
CA ILE A 65 -6.48 30.66 2.54
C ILE A 65 -7.93 30.92 2.91
N VAL A 66 -8.75 29.87 2.96
CA VAL A 66 -10.19 29.97 3.33
C VAL A 66 -10.35 30.56 4.75
N ASN A 67 -9.43 30.25 5.66
CA ASN A 67 -9.41 30.78 7.02
C ASN A 67 -8.64 32.11 7.16
N HIS A 68 -8.27 32.75 6.07
CA HIS A 68 -7.56 34.04 6.03
C HIS A 68 -6.21 34.06 6.79
N VAL A 69 -5.54 32.91 6.93
CA VAL A 69 -4.21 32.78 7.52
C VAL A 69 -3.12 33.21 6.53
N ILE A 70 -3.31 32.84 5.26
CA ILE A 70 -2.43 33.23 4.14
C ILE A 70 -3.28 33.72 2.97
N SER A 71 -2.68 34.51 2.09
CA SER A 71 -3.37 35.09 0.92
C SER A 71 -3.19 34.28 -0.36
N THR A 72 -2.13 33.50 -0.47
CA THR A 72 -1.78 32.70 -1.66
C THR A 72 -1.21 31.36 -1.26
N ASN A 73 -1.44 30.34 -2.09
CA ASN A 73 -0.91 29.01 -1.85
C ASN A 73 0.55 28.90 -2.32
N PRO A 74 1.51 28.72 -1.39
CA PRO A 74 2.93 28.65 -1.75
C PRO A 74 3.31 27.34 -2.49
N CYS A 75 2.41 26.38 -2.59
CA CYS A 75 2.63 25.13 -3.32
C CYS A 75 2.37 25.24 -4.81
N ILE A 76 1.78 26.34 -5.28
CA ILE A 76 1.50 26.56 -6.71
C ILE A 76 2.79 26.65 -7.49
N GLY A 77 2.88 25.94 -8.63
CA GLY A 77 4.00 26.00 -9.55
C GLY A 77 5.28 25.28 -9.10
N ILE A 78 5.25 24.54 -8.00
CA ILE A 78 6.39 23.74 -7.53
C ILE A 78 6.74 22.67 -8.59
N LYS A 79 7.99 22.68 -9.01
CA LYS A 79 8.51 21.72 -10.01
C LYS A 79 9.23 20.57 -9.29
N ILE A 80 8.77 19.35 -9.57
CA ILE A 80 9.39 18.12 -9.12
C ILE A 80 10.05 17.49 -10.34
N GLN A 81 11.34 17.77 -10.49
CA GLN A 81 12.16 17.18 -11.55
C GLN A 81 13.20 16.31 -10.88
N ASN A 82 12.92 15.02 -10.84
CA ASN A 82 13.86 14.03 -10.35
C ASN A 82 14.37 13.22 -11.54
N ALA A 83 15.68 13.13 -11.69
CA ALA A 83 16.33 12.26 -12.66
C ALA A 83 16.22 10.77 -12.30
N ASN A 84 15.46 10.43 -11.25
CA ASN A 84 15.31 9.05 -10.83
C ASN A 84 14.64 8.23 -11.92
N ILE A 85 15.44 7.40 -12.53
CA ILE A 85 15.06 6.39 -13.52
C ILE A 85 13.88 5.60 -12.96
N ARG A 86 12.76 5.59 -13.68
CA ARG A 86 11.66 4.68 -13.41
C ARG A 86 12.24 3.27 -13.35
N ARG A 87 12.31 2.68 -12.16
CA ARG A 87 12.63 1.27 -12.05
C ARG A 87 11.55 0.50 -12.81
N GLU A 88 11.93 -0.17 -13.88
CA GLU A 88 11.03 -1.08 -14.56
C GLU A 88 10.53 -2.11 -13.56
N ARG A 89 9.21 -2.28 -13.51
CA ARG A 89 8.60 -3.32 -12.70
C ARG A 89 8.87 -4.65 -13.37
N ARG A 90 9.75 -5.42 -12.77
CA ARG A 90 10.05 -6.75 -13.25
C ARG A 90 8.97 -7.75 -12.79
N VAL A 91 8.48 -8.54 -13.71
CA VAL A 91 7.61 -9.70 -13.44
C VAL A 91 8.51 -10.92 -13.25
N MET A 92 8.19 -11.75 -12.24
CA MET A 92 8.88 -13.01 -12.00
C MET A 92 8.64 -13.98 -13.17
N LYS A 93 9.71 -14.45 -13.79
CA LYS A 93 9.63 -15.42 -14.90
C LYS A 93 9.21 -16.80 -14.39
N MET A 94 8.72 -17.67 -15.24
CA MET A 94 8.22 -19.00 -14.88
C MET A 94 9.27 -19.80 -14.10
N TRP A 95 10.49 -19.90 -14.60
CA TRP A 95 11.57 -20.63 -13.94
C TRP A 95 11.96 -20.04 -12.57
N GLU A 96 11.77 -18.73 -12.36
CA GLU A 96 12.00 -18.06 -11.07
C GLU A 96 10.90 -18.39 -10.07
N GLN A 97 9.66 -18.57 -10.55
CA GLN A 97 8.54 -19.03 -9.73
C GLN A 97 8.75 -20.47 -9.27
N GLU A 98 9.20 -21.34 -10.19
CA GLU A 98 9.54 -22.73 -9.89
C GLU A 98 10.66 -22.83 -8.85
N LEU A 99 11.76 -22.09 -9.06
CA LEU A 99 12.87 -22.04 -8.11
C LEU A 99 12.41 -21.51 -6.73
N PHE A 100 11.63 -20.44 -6.72
CA PHE A 100 11.07 -19.91 -5.47
C PHE A 100 10.21 -20.94 -4.74
N LEU A 101 9.32 -21.64 -5.46
CA LEU A 101 8.46 -22.66 -4.86
C LEU A 101 9.25 -23.85 -4.33
N GLU A 102 10.33 -24.26 -4.99
CA GLU A 102 11.20 -25.34 -4.49
C GLU A 102 11.92 -24.92 -3.20
N GLU A 103 12.44 -23.68 -3.13
CA GLU A 103 13.10 -23.13 -1.93
C GLU A 103 12.16 -23.04 -0.71
N VAL A 104 10.89 -22.75 -0.94
CA VAL A 104 9.90 -22.60 0.15
C VAL A 104 9.07 -23.85 0.42
N LYS A 105 9.31 -24.96 -0.28
CA LYS A 105 8.52 -26.18 -0.26
C LYS A 105 8.27 -26.75 1.15
N ASN A 106 9.26 -26.67 2.01
CA ASN A 106 9.21 -27.17 3.39
C ASN A 106 8.76 -26.07 4.40
N ARG A 107 8.39 -24.88 3.95
CA ARG A 107 7.94 -23.81 4.81
C ARG A 107 6.44 -23.90 5.09
N TYR A 108 6.03 -23.38 6.25
CA TYR A 108 4.62 -23.37 6.66
C TYR A 108 3.70 -22.76 5.61
N TYR A 109 4.12 -21.63 5.00
CA TYR A 109 3.32 -20.86 4.04
C TYR A 109 3.47 -21.32 2.58
N TYR A 110 4.01 -22.49 2.29
CA TYR A 110 4.19 -23.00 0.92
C TYR A 110 2.91 -22.93 0.09
N GLU A 111 1.81 -23.53 0.60
CA GLU A 111 0.51 -23.52 -0.08
C GLU A 111 -0.03 -22.10 -0.29
N ALA A 112 0.16 -21.20 0.69
CA ALA A 112 -0.24 -19.81 0.59
C ALA A 112 0.46 -19.09 -0.56
N TYR A 113 1.78 -19.26 -0.68
CA TYR A 113 2.55 -18.69 -1.81
C TYR A 113 2.09 -19.25 -3.15
N LYS A 114 1.85 -20.57 -3.22
CA LYS A 114 1.40 -21.23 -4.43
C LYS A 114 0.00 -20.76 -4.85
N ILE A 115 -0.94 -20.65 -3.91
CA ILE A 115 -2.27 -20.07 -4.14
C ILE A 115 -2.16 -18.65 -4.70
N LEU A 116 -1.31 -17.79 -4.11
CA LEU A 116 -1.12 -16.42 -4.57
C LEU A 116 -0.57 -16.36 -6.00
N LEU A 117 0.40 -17.20 -6.35
CA LEU A 117 0.95 -17.28 -7.71
C LEU A 117 -0.09 -17.76 -8.73
N LEU A 118 -0.88 -18.79 -8.40
CA LEU A 118 -1.86 -19.38 -9.29
C LEU A 118 -3.12 -18.53 -9.48
N THR A 119 -3.51 -17.74 -8.47
CA THR A 119 -4.75 -16.96 -8.50
C THR A 119 -4.55 -15.49 -8.83
N GLY A 120 -3.35 -14.95 -8.67
CA GLY A 120 -3.06 -13.53 -8.82
C GLY A 120 -3.77 -12.64 -7.78
N MET A 121 -4.25 -13.20 -6.67
CA MET A 121 -4.80 -12.40 -5.57
C MET A 121 -3.76 -11.47 -4.97
N ARG A 122 -4.20 -10.28 -4.56
CA ARG A 122 -3.34 -9.42 -3.74
C ARG A 122 -3.13 -10.04 -2.36
N ILE A 123 -1.94 -9.82 -1.77
CA ILE A 123 -1.63 -10.37 -0.44
C ILE A 123 -2.66 -9.96 0.63
N GLY A 124 -3.18 -8.73 0.56
CA GLY A 124 -4.22 -8.28 1.48
C GLY A 124 -5.57 -9.00 1.29
N GLU A 125 -5.92 -9.35 0.05
CA GLU A 125 -7.13 -10.13 -0.26
C GLU A 125 -6.99 -11.54 0.29
N PHE A 126 -5.84 -12.19 0.07
CA PHE A 126 -5.56 -13.51 0.62
C PHE A 126 -5.55 -13.52 2.15
N SER A 127 -4.92 -12.52 2.79
CA SER A 127 -4.89 -12.41 4.25
C SER A 127 -6.27 -12.11 4.85
N GLY A 128 -7.15 -11.44 4.11
CA GLY A 128 -8.53 -11.18 4.50
C GLY A 128 -9.52 -12.29 4.14
N LEU A 129 -9.08 -13.33 3.40
CA LEU A 129 -9.93 -14.42 2.93
C LEU A 129 -10.39 -15.30 4.09
N GLN A 130 -11.64 -15.67 4.11
CA GLN A 130 -12.22 -16.61 5.07
C GLN A 130 -12.65 -17.88 4.35
N TRP A 131 -12.67 -19.02 5.05
CA TRP A 131 -13.06 -20.31 4.46
C TRP A 131 -14.47 -20.33 3.85
N ARG A 132 -15.38 -19.51 4.36
CA ARG A 132 -16.72 -19.32 3.78
C ARG A 132 -16.72 -18.61 2.43
N ASP A 133 -15.62 -17.95 2.07
CA ASP A 133 -15.47 -17.27 0.77
C ASP A 133 -14.90 -18.21 -0.31
N VAL A 134 -14.43 -19.40 0.09
CA VAL A 134 -13.90 -20.44 -0.81
C VAL A 134 -14.97 -21.50 -1.03
N ASP A 135 -15.64 -21.40 -2.16
CA ASP A 135 -16.66 -22.37 -2.56
C ASP A 135 -15.99 -23.53 -3.32
N PHE A 136 -15.84 -24.66 -2.63
CA PHE A 136 -15.24 -25.87 -3.21
C PHE A 136 -16.19 -26.62 -4.15
N GLU A 137 -17.49 -26.40 -4.06
CA GLU A 137 -18.49 -27.03 -4.93
C GLU A 137 -18.51 -26.36 -6.30
N ASN A 138 -18.64 -25.04 -6.30
CA ASN A 138 -18.63 -24.23 -7.52
C ASN A 138 -17.21 -23.84 -7.98
N LYS A 139 -16.17 -24.19 -7.22
CA LYS A 139 -14.76 -23.89 -7.50
C LYS A 139 -14.46 -22.40 -7.70
N VAL A 140 -14.96 -21.58 -6.79
CA VAL A 140 -14.87 -20.13 -6.86
C VAL A 140 -14.40 -19.53 -5.52
N ILE A 141 -13.52 -18.55 -5.61
CA ILE A 141 -13.10 -17.70 -4.48
C ILE A 141 -13.79 -16.35 -4.61
N ASN A 142 -14.57 -15.97 -3.61
CA ASN A 142 -15.25 -14.68 -3.57
C ASN A 142 -14.37 -13.65 -2.83
N ILE A 143 -13.87 -12.66 -3.55
CA ILE A 143 -13.07 -11.58 -2.98
C ILE A 143 -14.01 -10.49 -2.44
N ASN A 144 -14.26 -10.54 -1.13
CA ASN A 144 -15.21 -9.67 -0.45
C ASN A 144 -14.54 -8.70 0.54
N ARG A 145 -13.25 -8.87 0.81
CA ARG A 145 -12.51 -8.08 1.79
C ARG A 145 -11.01 -8.10 1.54
N SER A 146 -10.32 -7.20 2.21
CA SER A 146 -8.86 -7.13 2.19
C SER A 146 -8.35 -6.76 3.57
N MET A 147 -7.30 -7.42 4.02
CA MET A 147 -6.59 -7.05 5.24
C MET A 147 -5.51 -6.02 4.92
N THR A 148 -5.53 -4.92 5.63
CA THR A 148 -4.50 -3.89 5.57
C THR A 148 -3.69 -3.93 6.86
N THR A 149 -2.37 -4.03 6.72
CA THR A 149 -1.45 -3.96 7.86
C THR A 149 -0.75 -2.61 7.86
N ALA A 150 -0.77 -1.94 8.98
CA ALA A 150 0.00 -0.71 9.21
C ALA A 150 0.75 -0.78 10.54
N TYR A 151 1.84 -0.02 10.62
CA TYR A 151 2.53 0.20 11.89
C TYR A 151 2.19 1.60 12.38
N ILE A 152 1.60 1.69 13.56
CA ILE A 152 1.16 2.92 14.18
C ILE A 152 1.84 2.98 15.55
N ASP A 153 2.64 4.03 15.77
CA ASP A 153 3.41 4.21 17.00
C ASP A 153 4.22 2.95 17.39
N GLY A 154 4.85 2.32 16.38
CA GLY A 154 5.63 1.09 16.53
C GLY A 154 4.81 -0.19 16.72
N ARG A 155 3.49 -0.11 16.80
CA ARG A 155 2.60 -1.27 16.94
C ARG A 155 1.99 -1.67 15.59
N LYS A 156 1.98 -2.98 15.33
CA LYS A 156 1.30 -3.55 14.17
C LYS A 156 -0.21 -3.43 14.38
N VAL A 157 -0.90 -2.78 13.43
CA VAL A 157 -2.35 -2.68 13.39
C VAL A 157 -2.84 -3.37 12.12
N GLU A 158 -3.75 -4.30 12.27
CA GLU A 158 -4.41 -5.00 11.17
C GLU A 158 -5.87 -4.56 11.10
N GLU A 159 -6.29 -4.10 9.94
CA GLU A 159 -7.65 -3.65 9.68
C GLU A 159 -8.24 -4.46 8.52
N LEU A 160 -9.37 -5.12 8.78
CA LEU A 160 -10.13 -5.78 7.74
C LEU A 160 -11.05 -4.77 7.06
N THR A 161 -10.78 -4.48 5.80
CA THR A 161 -11.53 -3.49 5.02
C THR A 161 -12.36 -4.16 3.94
N THR A 162 -13.52 -3.57 3.65
CA THR A 162 -14.27 -3.90 2.43
C THR A 162 -13.60 -3.27 1.21
N PRO A 163 -13.76 -3.85 0.02
CA PRO A 163 -13.24 -3.26 -1.20
C PRO A 163 -13.78 -1.83 -1.42
N LYS A 164 -12.87 -0.91 -1.79
CA LYS A 164 -13.21 0.53 -1.93
C LYS A 164 -14.12 0.85 -3.12
N THR A 165 -14.22 -0.05 -4.11
CA THR A 165 -15.01 0.14 -5.33
C THR A 165 -15.79 -1.13 -5.64
N ALA A 166 -16.93 -1.00 -6.30
CA ALA A 166 -17.77 -2.13 -6.75
C ALA A 166 -16.96 -3.12 -7.62
N ASN A 167 -16.06 -2.64 -8.46
CA ASN A 167 -15.19 -3.45 -9.32
C ASN A 167 -14.12 -4.26 -8.57
N SER A 168 -13.97 -4.04 -7.28
CA SER A 168 -13.03 -4.80 -6.44
C SER A 168 -13.65 -6.08 -5.86
N TYR A 169 -14.99 -6.18 -5.90
CA TYR A 169 -15.69 -7.43 -5.64
C TYR A 169 -15.58 -8.30 -6.88
N ARG A 170 -14.97 -9.45 -6.75
CA ARG A 170 -14.83 -10.38 -7.89
C ARG A 170 -14.80 -11.82 -7.42
N ALA A 171 -15.17 -12.70 -8.30
CA ALA A 171 -15.03 -14.13 -8.16
C ALA A 171 -13.81 -14.60 -8.96
N ILE A 172 -12.98 -15.44 -8.38
CA ILE A 172 -11.82 -16.05 -9.03
C ILE A 172 -12.10 -17.55 -9.13
N PRO A 173 -12.24 -18.12 -10.32
CA PRO A 173 -12.35 -19.56 -10.46
C PRO A 173 -11.02 -20.24 -10.12
N PHE A 174 -11.07 -21.45 -9.56
CA PHE A 174 -9.89 -22.25 -9.27
C PHE A 174 -10.11 -23.71 -9.67
N PHE A 175 -9.03 -24.37 -10.09
CA PHE A 175 -9.09 -25.74 -10.59
C PHE A 175 -7.83 -26.51 -10.19
N GLY A 176 -7.88 -27.84 -10.27
CA GLY A 176 -6.73 -28.75 -10.19
C GLY A 176 -5.82 -28.44 -9.00
N GLU A 177 -4.61 -28.03 -9.29
CA GLU A 177 -3.54 -27.77 -8.30
C GLU A 177 -3.91 -26.69 -7.27
N THR A 178 -4.65 -25.67 -7.66
CA THR A 178 -5.09 -24.62 -6.76
C THR A 178 -6.08 -25.15 -5.71
N GLU A 179 -6.98 -26.05 -6.13
CA GLU A 179 -7.92 -26.71 -5.20
C GLU A 179 -7.17 -27.56 -4.18
N GLU A 180 -6.18 -28.34 -4.64
CA GLU A 180 -5.33 -29.15 -3.76
C GLU A 180 -4.59 -28.27 -2.74
N CYS A 181 -4.00 -27.17 -3.18
CA CYS A 181 -3.34 -26.21 -2.29
C CYS A 181 -4.29 -25.65 -1.23
N PHE A 182 -5.54 -25.28 -1.59
CA PHE A 182 -6.52 -24.81 -0.61
C PHE A 182 -6.90 -25.87 0.40
N ARG A 183 -7.10 -27.13 -0.04
CA ARG A 183 -7.41 -28.26 0.85
C ARG A 183 -6.26 -28.53 1.82
N ASN A 184 -5.02 -28.51 1.35
CA ASN A 184 -3.83 -28.71 2.17
C ASN A 184 -3.63 -27.55 3.15
N TRP A 185 -3.82 -26.30 2.69
CA TRP A 185 -3.75 -25.13 3.54
C TRP A 185 -4.78 -25.18 4.66
N LYS A 186 -6.02 -25.58 4.38
CA LYS A 186 -7.06 -25.76 5.37
C LYS A 186 -6.67 -26.78 6.42
N LYS A 187 -6.20 -27.96 5.99
CA LYS A 187 -5.73 -29.02 6.91
C LYS A 187 -4.61 -28.51 7.84
N LYS A 188 -3.64 -27.78 7.29
CA LYS A 188 -2.56 -27.18 8.09
C LYS A 188 -3.11 -26.22 9.15
N GLN A 189 -3.98 -25.30 8.76
CA GLN A 189 -4.57 -24.35 9.71
C GLN A 189 -5.39 -25.03 10.81
N ASP A 190 -6.14 -26.08 10.48
CA ASP A 190 -6.95 -26.81 11.44
C ASP A 190 -6.08 -27.59 12.46
N MET A 191 -4.88 -28.05 12.06
CA MET A 191 -3.91 -28.67 12.98
C MET A 191 -3.31 -27.66 13.96
N TYR A 192 -3.16 -26.39 13.58
CA TYR A 192 -2.57 -25.35 14.44
C TYR A 192 -3.60 -24.61 15.32
N LYS A 193 -4.90 -24.87 15.15
CA LYS A 193 -5.96 -24.33 16.02
C LYS A 193 -6.21 -25.16 17.28
N LYS A 194 -5.55 -26.29 17.39
CA LYS A 194 -5.56 -27.15 18.58
C LYS A 194 -4.46 -26.74 19.56
#